data_790c7fd4e54e62cf60ec759e20fe1d0f
#
_entry.id   790c7fd4e54e62cf60ec759e20fe1d0f
#
_cell.length_a   1.000
_cell.length_b   1.000
_cell.length_c   1.000
_cell.angle_alpha   90.00
_cell.angle_beta   90.00
_cell.angle_gamma   90.00
#
_symmetry.space_group_name_H-M   'P 1'
#
loop_
_entity.id
_entity.type
_entity.pdbx_description
1 polymer ?
#
loop_
_entity_poly.entity_id
_entity_poly.type
_entity_poly.pdbx_seq_one_letter_code
_entity_poly.pdbx_strand_id
1 'polypeptide(L)'
;MIRPRAYIILGILALLLFTACGQQYQAKNLVKDFVKEHATEELNITDFSDLDSTKVISDSLLQDIRQRAIKDPLFKDVNLGSIPLSTTLLYIRMRYQKDTTELSKTFYFDKDLSAIVAFK
;
A
#
# COMPACT_ATOMS: atom_id res chain seq x y z
N MET A 1 7.22 -7.07 44.12
CA MET A 1 5.80 -6.86 43.86
C MET A 1 5.64 -5.97 42.66
N ILE A 2 5.04 -6.45 41.58
CA ILE A 2 4.93 -5.71 40.32
C ILE A 2 3.75 -4.73 40.44
N ARG A 3 4.01 -3.45 40.19
CA ARG A 3 3.00 -2.40 40.30
C ARG A 3 2.00 -2.49 39.12
N PRO A 4 0.66 -2.46 39.35
CA PRO A 4 -0.34 -2.59 38.27
C PRO A 4 -0.20 -1.56 37.15
N ARG A 5 0.32 -0.36 37.47
CA ARG A 5 0.51 0.71 36.49
C ARG A 5 1.56 0.39 35.41
N ALA A 6 2.58 -0.42 35.71
CA ALA A 6 3.60 -0.81 34.75
C ALA A 6 3.06 -1.75 33.68
N TYR A 7 2.10 -2.61 34.02
CA TYR A 7 1.46 -3.53 33.09
C TYR A 7 0.59 -2.83 32.06
N ILE A 8 -0.13 -1.78 32.48
CA ILE A 8 -1.00 -1.01 31.58
C ILE A 8 -0.18 -0.28 30.52
N ILE A 9 0.95 0.30 30.88
CA ILE A 9 1.85 1.00 29.95
C ILE A 9 2.45 0.03 28.94
N LEU A 10 2.91 -1.14 29.38
CA LEU A 10 3.45 -2.19 28.51
C LEU A 10 2.39 -2.71 27.54
N GLY A 11 1.16 -2.90 28.00
CA GLY A 11 0.04 -3.34 27.16
C GLY A 11 -0.30 -2.35 26.06
N ILE A 12 -0.32 -1.04 26.35
CA ILE A 12 -0.59 0.01 25.38
C ILE A 12 0.51 0.08 24.32
N LEU A 13 1.79 -0.02 24.73
CA LEU A 13 2.92 -0.05 23.79
C LEU A 13 2.86 -1.26 22.87
N ALA A 14 2.54 -2.44 23.38
CA ALA A 14 2.39 -3.64 22.58
C ALA A 14 1.25 -3.50 21.55
N LEU A 15 0.11 -2.91 21.93
CA LEU A 15 -1.02 -2.66 21.04
C LEU A 15 -0.63 -1.70 19.89
N LEU A 16 0.12 -0.63 20.17
CA LEU A 16 0.58 0.30 19.14
C LEU A 16 1.52 -0.37 18.15
N LEU A 17 2.44 -1.21 18.62
CA LEU A 17 3.34 -1.97 17.75
C LEU A 17 2.57 -2.96 16.87
N PHE A 18 1.58 -3.65 17.41
CA PHE A 18 0.73 -4.56 16.65
C PHE A 18 -0.07 -3.83 15.56
N THR A 19 -0.59 -2.64 15.87
CA THR A 19 -1.34 -1.84 14.89
C THR A 19 -0.46 -1.43 13.72
N ALA A 20 0.77 -0.97 13.97
CA ALA A 20 1.72 -0.59 12.91
C ALA A 20 2.11 -1.79 12.05
N CYS A 21 2.44 -2.93 12.66
CA CYS A 21 2.75 -4.17 11.94
C CYS A 21 1.54 -4.70 11.17
N GLY A 22 0.33 -4.57 11.73
CA GLY A 22 -0.91 -4.97 11.09
C GLY A 22 -1.21 -4.16 9.85
N GLN A 23 -0.98 -2.84 9.86
CA GLN A 23 -1.16 -1.98 8.69
C GLN A 23 -0.16 -2.31 7.58
N GLN A 24 1.10 -2.52 7.91
CA GLN A 24 2.13 -2.94 6.96
C GLN A 24 1.74 -4.26 6.29
N TYR A 25 1.30 -5.22 7.07
CA TYR A 25 0.87 -6.52 6.58
C TYR A 25 -0.37 -6.40 5.67
N GLN A 26 -1.34 -5.61 6.09
CA GLN A 26 -2.57 -5.38 5.30
C GLN A 26 -2.26 -4.72 3.96
N ALA A 27 -1.38 -3.72 3.94
CA ALA A 27 -0.95 -3.05 2.71
C ALA A 27 -0.27 -4.03 1.76
N LYS A 28 0.65 -4.85 2.26
CA LYS A 28 1.32 -5.88 1.45
C LYS A 28 0.32 -6.86 0.85
N ASN A 29 -0.66 -7.30 1.62
CA ASN A 29 -1.67 -8.25 1.15
C ASN A 29 -2.56 -7.63 0.07
N LEU A 30 -2.97 -6.38 0.21
CA LEU A 30 -3.73 -5.68 -0.81
C LEU A 30 -2.96 -5.65 -2.13
N VAL A 31 -1.66 -5.36 -2.09
CA VAL A 31 -0.83 -5.35 -3.30
C VAL A 31 -0.66 -6.75 -3.89
N LYS A 32 -0.37 -7.74 -3.05
CA LYS A 32 -0.20 -9.13 -3.51
C LYS A 32 -1.47 -9.67 -4.17
N ASP A 33 -2.63 -9.41 -3.59
CA ASP A 33 -3.91 -9.82 -4.15
C ASP A 33 -4.19 -9.10 -5.47
N PHE A 34 -3.91 -7.81 -5.53
CA PHE A 34 -4.05 -7.03 -6.76
C PHE A 34 -3.16 -7.58 -7.88
N VAL A 35 -1.90 -7.84 -7.59
CA VAL A 35 -0.95 -8.41 -8.57
C VAL A 35 -1.43 -9.79 -9.04
N LYS A 36 -1.87 -10.63 -8.11
CA LYS A 36 -2.37 -11.96 -8.45
C LYS A 36 -3.58 -11.91 -9.37
N GLU A 37 -4.50 -10.97 -9.15
CA GLU A 37 -5.74 -10.85 -9.92
C GLU A 37 -5.57 -10.15 -11.26
N HIS A 38 -4.68 -9.17 -11.34
CA HIS A 38 -4.64 -8.22 -12.45
C HIS A 38 -3.36 -8.28 -13.29
N ALA A 39 -2.28 -8.86 -12.81
CA ALA A 39 -1.04 -8.94 -13.60
C ALA A 39 -1.24 -9.74 -14.89
N THR A 40 -0.73 -9.21 -15.99
CA THR A 40 -0.81 -9.87 -17.30
C THR A 40 0.18 -11.01 -17.44
N GLU A 41 1.14 -11.10 -16.55
CA GLU A 41 2.15 -12.16 -16.49
C GLU A 41 2.56 -12.40 -15.04
N GLU A 42 3.27 -13.48 -14.78
CA GLU A 42 3.77 -13.79 -13.44
C GLU A 42 4.87 -12.81 -13.07
N LEU A 43 4.73 -12.14 -11.93
CA LEU A 43 5.71 -11.21 -11.39
C LEU A 43 6.38 -11.82 -10.17
N ASN A 44 7.71 -11.77 -10.12
CA ASN A 44 8.48 -12.20 -8.96
C ASN A 44 8.67 -11.00 -8.01
N ILE A 45 7.83 -10.90 -6.99
CA ILE A 45 7.93 -9.83 -5.99
C ILE A 45 9.11 -10.13 -5.07
N THR A 46 10.06 -9.20 -4.99
CA THR A 46 11.30 -9.39 -4.21
C THR A 46 11.30 -8.66 -2.90
N ASP A 47 10.62 -7.51 -2.80
CA ASP A 47 10.66 -6.70 -1.59
C ASP A 47 9.51 -5.68 -1.57
N PHE A 48 9.21 -5.17 -0.38
CA PHE A 48 8.29 -4.05 -0.15
C PHE A 48 8.97 -3.02 0.75
N SER A 49 8.76 -1.73 0.45
CA SER A 49 9.14 -0.66 1.37
C SER A 49 8.24 -0.66 2.61
N ASP A 50 8.64 0.09 3.63
CA ASP A 50 7.74 0.39 4.74
C ASP A 50 6.55 1.20 4.26
N LEU A 51 5.38 0.98 4.88
CA LEU A 51 4.20 1.79 4.65
C LEU A 51 4.44 3.20 5.17
N ASP A 52 4.15 4.19 4.35
CA ASP A 52 4.35 5.61 4.68
C ASP A 52 3.17 6.43 4.17
N SER A 53 3.13 7.70 4.53
CA SER A 53 2.08 8.60 4.08
C SER A 53 2.66 9.65 3.13
N THR A 54 1.86 10.03 2.13
CA THR A 54 2.23 11.09 1.20
C THR A 54 2.06 12.45 1.85
N LYS A 55 2.71 13.48 1.26
CA LYS A 55 2.27 14.85 1.43
C LYS A 55 0.95 15.06 0.69
N VAL A 56 0.34 16.22 0.86
CA VAL A 56 -0.89 16.58 0.15
C VAL A 56 -0.71 16.40 -1.37
N ILE A 57 -1.57 15.60 -1.98
CA ILE A 57 -1.59 15.39 -3.43
C ILE A 57 -2.77 16.18 -4.00
N SER A 58 -2.54 16.96 -5.06
CA SER A 58 -3.61 17.68 -5.75
C SER A 58 -4.53 16.69 -6.46
N ASP A 59 -5.81 17.04 -6.59
CA ASP A 59 -6.78 16.22 -7.31
C ASP A 59 -6.36 15.97 -8.75
N SER A 60 -5.81 16.96 -9.43
CA SER A 60 -5.37 16.82 -10.81
C SER A 60 -4.20 15.86 -10.96
N LEU A 61 -3.25 15.87 -10.03
CA LEU A 61 -2.13 14.94 -10.03
C LEU A 61 -2.62 13.51 -9.77
N LEU A 62 -3.51 13.34 -8.81
CA LEU A 62 -4.07 12.03 -8.49
C LEU A 62 -4.86 11.46 -9.67
N GLN A 63 -5.68 12.27 -10.34
CA GLN A 63 -6.40 11.86 -11.53
C GLN A 63 -5.46 11.43 -12.65
N ASP A 64 -4.37 12.16 -12.87
CA ASP A 64 -3.37 11.82 -13.88
C ASP A 64 -2.70 10.46 -13.57
N ILE A 65 -2.32 10.23 -12.31
CA ILE A 65 -1.74 8.96 -11.88
C ILE A 65 -2.75 7.82 -12.11
N ARG A 66 -4.01 8.00 -11.75
CA ARG A 66 -5.06 7.00 -11.94
C ARG A 66 -5.29 6.67 -13.42
N GLN A 67 -5.29 7.68 -14.27
CA GLN A 67 -5.45 7.50 -15.72
C GLN A 67 -4.32 6.67 -16.31
N ARG A 68 -3.08 6.93 -15.90
CA ARG A 68 -1.92 6.15 -16.32
C ARG A 68 -1.96 4.73 -15.77
N ALA A 69 -2.41 4.55 -14.55
CA ALA A 69 -2.52 3.23 -13.94
C ALA A 69 -3.47 2.32 -14.73
N ILE A 70 -4.62 2.84 -15.14
CA ILE A 70 -5.61 2.09 -15.93
C ILE A 70 -5.02 1.64 -17.28
N LYS A 71 -4.10 2.42 -17.84
CA LYS A 71 -3.47 2.12 -19.13
C LYS A 71 -2.18 1.32 -19.03
N ASP A 72 -1.73 0.98 -17.84
CA ASP A 72 -0.48 0.24 -17.64
C ASP A 72 -0.61 -1.17 -18.21
N PRO A 73 0.24 -1.55 -19.19
CA PRO A 73 0.13 -2.87 -19.83
C PRO A 73 0.51 -4.02 -18.91
N LEU A 74 1.15 -3.75 -17.76
CA LEU A 74 1.49 -4.78 -16.78
C LEU A 74 0.25 -5.38 -16.12
N PHE A 75 -0.85 -4.65 -16.07
CA PHE A 75 -2.09 -5.07 -15.42
C PHE A 75 -3.27 -4.99 -16.37
N LYS A 76 -4.25 -5.85 -16.15
CA LYS A 76 -5.51 -5.90 -16.90
C LYS A 76 -6.70 -5.78 -15.95
N ASP A 77 -7.82 -5.30 -16.47
CA ASP A 77 -9.09 -5.18 -15.74
C ASP A 77 -8.94 -4.41 -14.43
N VAL A 78 -8.12 -3.36 -14.45
CA VAL A 78 -7.79 -2.56 -13.27
C VAL A 78 -9.03 -1.87 -12.74
N ASN A 79 -9.33 -2.12 -11.47
CA ASN A 79 -10.43 -1.50 -10.75
C ASN A 79 -9.89 -0.80 -9.52
N LEU A 80 -9.81 0.53 -9.57
CA LEU A 80 -9.30 1.35 -8.49
C LEU A 80 -10.41 1.77 -7.54
N GLY A 81 -10.06 1.91 -6.25
CA GLY A 81 -10.98 2.44 -5.25
C GLY A 81 -11.37 3.88 -5.52
N SER A 82 -12.39 4.35 -4.81
CA SER A 82 -12.86 5.74 -4.91
C SER A 82 -11.77 6.70 -4.43
N ILE A 83 -11.77 7.92 -4.99
CA ILE A 83 -10.85 8.97 -4.54
C ILE A 83 -11.26 9.39 -3.12
N PRO A 84 -10.34 9.28 -2.13
CA PRO A 84 -10.65 9.69 -0.76
C PRO A 84 -10.86 11.20 -0.66
N LEU A 85 -11.68 11.62 0.31
CA LEU A 85 -11.83 13.03 0.63
C LEU A 85 -10.56 13.64 1.24
N SER A 86 -9.74 12.80 1.86
CA SER A 86 -8.44 13.21 2.38
C SER A 86 -7.43 13.36 1.25
N THR A 87 -6.64 14.44 1.29
CA THR A 87 -5.55 14.68 0.34
C THR A 87 -4.27 13.95 0.71
N THR A 88 -4.25 13.24 1.84
CA THR A 88 -3.12 12.43 2.28
C THR A 88 -3.42 10.96 2.03
N LEU A 89 -2.54 10.27 1.33
CA LEU A 89 -2.66 8.85 1.03
C LEU A 89 -1.56 8.07 1.71
N LEU A 90 -1.81 6.81 1.98
CA LEU A 90 -0.76 5.87 2.35
C LEU A 90 -0.16 5.27 1.09
N TYR A 91 1.10 4.89 1.14
CA TYR A 91 1.75 4.25 -0.01
C TYR A 91 2.78 3.22 0.43
N ILE A 92 3.02 2.25 -0.45
CA ILE A 92 4.06 1.23 -0.33
C ILE A 92 4.70 1.04 -1.71
N ARG A 93 6.00 0.80 -1.75
CA ARG A 93 6.70 0.50 -2.99
C ARG A 93 6.97 -1.00 -3.06
N MET A 94 6.52 -1.62 -4.13
CA MET A 94 6.78 -3.01 -4.44
C MET A 94 7.96 -3.11 -5.41
N ARG A 95 8.98 -3.89 -5.06
CA ARG A 95 10.05 -4.27 -5.98
C ARG A 95 9.75 -5.64 -6.54
N TYR A 96 10.00 -5.81 -7.82
CA TYR A 96 9.77 -7.08 -8.50
C TYR A 96 10.77 -7.27 -9.63
N GLN A 97 10.96 -8.52 -10.02
CA GLN A 97 11.77 -8.88 -11.17
C GLN A 97 10.88 -9.33 -12.32
N LYS A 98 11.17 -8.80 -13.49
CA LYS A 98 10.60 -9.24 -14.76
C LYS A 98 11.77 -9.64 -15.65
N ASP A 99 11.82 -10.92 -15.99
CA ASP A 99 13.00 -11.54 -16.62
C ASP A 99 14.22 -11.36 -15.67
N THR A 100 15.26 -10.64 -16.09
CA THR A 100 16.42 -10.34 -15.26
C THR A 100 16.46 -8.91 -14.74
N THR A 101 15.43 -8.11 -15.05
CA THR A 101 15.38 -6.68 -14.72
C THR A 101 14.63 -6.46 -13.43
N GLU A 102 15.23 -5.70 -12.50
CA GLU A 102 14.56 -5.28 -11.28
C GLU A 102 13.80 -3.98 -11.53
N LEU A 103 12.52 -3.98 -11.20
CA LEU A 103 11.60 -2.87 -11.40
C LEU A 103 10.84 -2.57 -10.10
N SER A 104 10.14 -1.45 -10.07
CA SER A 104 9.32 -1.11 -8.92
C SER A 104 8.01 -0.44 -9.34
N LYS A 105 6.98 -0.62 -8.50
CA LYS A 105 5.69 0.06 -8.59
C LYS A 105 5.34 0.63 -7.23
N THR A 106 4.80 1.83 -7.20
CA THR A 106 4.29 2.46 -5.98
C THR A 106 2.78 2.38 -5.97
N PHE A 107 2.23 1.80 -4.90
CA PHE A 107 0.79 1.65 -4.70
C PHE A 107 0.31 2.63 -3.64
N TYR A 108 -0.78 3.33 -3.94
CA TYR A 108 -1.40 4.31 -3.06
C TYR A 108 -2.71 3.78 -2.55
N PHE A 109 -2.96 3.99 -1.26
CA PHE A 109 -4.14 3.50 -0.57
C PHE A 109 -4.88 4.65 0.09
N ASP A 110 -6.17 4.44 0.34
CA ASP A 110 -6.90 5.29 1.26
C ASP A 110 -6.36 5.13 2.70
N LYS A 111 -6.74 6.04 3.55
CA LYS A 111 -6.29 6.12 4.94
C LYS A 111 -6.61 4.86 5.75
N ASP A 112 -7.71 4.19 5.43
CA ASP A 112 -8.20 3.00 6.13
C ASP A 112 -7.67 1.69 5.53
N LEU A 113 -6.83 1.76 4.50
CA LEU A 113 -6.33 0.59 3.77
C LEU A 113 -7.46 -0.32 3.26
N SER A 114 -8.56 0.30 2.82
CA SER A 114 -9.70 -0.45 2.29
C SER A 114 -9.54 -0.79 0.82
N ALA A 115 -8.76 0.01 0.06
CA ALA A 115 -8.58 -0.20 -1.37
C ALA A 115 -7.31 0.48 -1.88
N ILE A 116 -6.81 -0.01 -3.01
CA ILE A 116 -5.79 0.65 -3.81
C ILE A 116 -6.50 1.73 -4.64
N VAL A 117 -6.09 2.99 -4.47
CA VAL A 117 -6.71 4.13 -5.16
C VAL A 117 -5.92 4.57 -6.38
N ALA A 118 -4.65 4.26 -6.46
CA ALA A 118 -3.78 4.55 -7.60
C ALA A 118 -2.50 3.73 -7.52
N PHE A 119 -1.76 3.67 -8.61
CA PHE A 119 -0.38 3.19 -8.63
C PHE A 119 0.38 3.80 -9.80
N LYS A 120 1.70 3.78 -9.69
CA LYS A 120 2.58 4.25 -10.78
C LYS A 120 3.90 3.48 -10.82
#